data_793f457c621cbe79ed2f30c1f8c63a1e
#
_entry.id   793f457c621cbe79ed2f30c1f8c63a1e
#
_cell.length_a   1.000
_cell.length_b   1.000
_cell.length_c   1.000
_cell.angle_alpha   90.00
_cell.angle_beta   90.00
_cell.angle_gamma   90.00
#
_symmetry.space_group_name_H-M   'P 1'
#
loop_
_entity.id
_entity.type
_entity.pdbx_description
1 polymer ?
#
loop_
_entity_poly.entity_id
_entity_poly.type
_entity_poly.pdbx_seq_one_letter_code
_entity_poly.pdbx_strand_id
1 'polypeptide(L)'
;KTFNKKSMKKLVYILLAVFALTSCREEPDLSELSSDFLVFTNYDKSTEFSNMKNYYMPDSVLVIGNEDKAEYWTGDQAAPYLEAYEENMQSFGYTRVATKAEAALGLQISYVQSTQYFVGYSYPYWWDSYPGYWGPGYWGNWGYWYYPYNIVYSYHVGSLLTEMVDLRVPQGQEKKLTVVWNSFMSGLLTGSNTINTALAVQAIDQSFVQSPYLNITALAQ
;
A
#
# COMPACT_ATOMS: atom_id res chain seq x y z
N LYS A 1 3.20 40.01 52.53
CA LYS A 1 1.91 39.73 51.85
C LYS A 1 1.87 38.25 51.52
N THR A 2 1.19 37.49 52.34
CA THR A 2 1.02 36.04 52.15
C THR A 2 0.05 35.77 50.98
N PHE A 3 0.55 35.23 49.89
CA PHE A 3 -0.29 34.81 48.79
C PHE A 3 -1.21 33.69 49.22
N ASN A 4 -2.51 33.86 49.01
CA ASN A 4 -3.56 32.95 49.42
C ASN A 4 -3.45 31.64 48.61
N LYS A 5 -3.31 30.49 49.30
CA LYS A 5 -3.13 29.15 48.73
C LYS A 5 -4.21 28.79 47.69
N LYS A 6 -5.41 29.39 47.80
CA LYS A 6 -6.52 29.23 46.85
C LYS A 6 -6.30 30.01 45.54
N SER A 7 -5.58 31.12 45.55
CA SER A 7 -5.21 31.92 44.37
C SER A 7 -4.09 31.24 43.57
N MET A 8 -3.12 30.64 44.26
CA MET A 8 -2.04 29.86 43.62
C MET A 8 -2.55 28.65 42.85
N LYS A 9 -3.53 27.91 43.39
CA LYS A 9 -4.15 26.78 42.68
C LYS A 9 -4.85 27.23 41.38
N LYS A 10 -5.58 28.32 41.42
CA LYS A 10 -6.22 28.90 40.21
C LYS A 10 -5.19 29.34 39.15
N LEU A 11 -4.07 29.89 39.56
CA LEU A 11 -2.99 30.30 38.67
C LEU A 11 -2.34 29.09 37.98
N VAL A 12 -2.13 28.00 38.74
CA VAL A 12 -1.57 26.76 38.19
C VAL A 12 -2.51 26.12 37.16
N TYR A 13 -3.82 26.13 37.42
CA TYR A 13 -4.80 25.58 36.43
C TYR A 13 -4.89 26.42 35.17
N ILE A 14 -4.76 27.76 35.28
CA ILE A 14 -4.73 28.65 34.11
C ILE A 14 -3.45 28.45 33.31
N LEU A 15 -2.30 28.24 33.95
CA LEU A 15 -1.03 27.97 33.29
C LEU A 15 -1.07 26.61 32.56
N LEU A 16 -1.65 25.57 33.18
CA LEU A 16 -1.84 24.25 32.57
C LEU A 16 -2.80 24.30 31.37
N ALA A 17 -3.86 25.11 31.44
CA ALA A 17 -4.80 25.28 30.33
C ALA A 17 -4.19 26.01 29.14
N VAL A 18 -3.25 26.95 29.36
CA VAL A 18 -2.54 27.65 28.30
C VAL A 18 -1.54 26.75 27.59
N PHE A 19 -0.88 25.82 28.31
CA PHE A 19 0.00 24.82 27.70
C PHE A 19 -0.73 23.78 26.85
N ALA A 20 -2.01 23.51 27.13
CA ALA A 20 -2.81 22.58 26.35
C ALA A 20 -3.24 23.15 24.97
N LEU A 21 -3.13 24.45 24.74
CA LEU A 21 -3.54 25.12 23.49
C LEU A 21 -2.39 25.31 22.50
N THR A 22 -1.14 24.98 22.85
CA THR A 22 0.02 25.11 21.98
C THR A 22 0.41 23.82 21.26
N SER A 23 -0.52 22.85 21.15
CA SER A 23 -0.34 21.75 20.20
C SER A 23 -0.58 22.28 18.80
N CYS A 24 0.36 23.08 18.27
CA CYS A 24 0.47 23.31 16.84
C CYS A 24 0.76 21.96 16.19
N ARG A 25 -0.25 21.32 15.63
CA ARG A 25 -0.06 20.36 14.57
C ARG A 25 0.43 21.19 13.39
N GLU A 26 1.68 21.01 12.98
CA GLU A 26 2.10 21.41 11.64
C GLU A 26 1.20 20.60 10.69
N GLU A 27 0.22 21.28 10.10
CA GLU A 27 -0.50 20.71 8.97
C GLU A 27 0.51 20.61 7.82
N PRO A 28 0.64 19.45 7.16
CA PRO A 28 1.49 19.34 5.98
C PRO A 28 1.08 20.39 4.96
N ASP A 29 2.04 21.11 4.39
CA ASP A 29 1.78 22.07 3.32
C ASP A 29 1.30 21.32 2.07
N LEU A 30 -0.01 21.22 1.89
CA LEU A 30 -0.64 20.56 0.76
C LEU A 30 -0.60 21.40 -0.51
N SER A 31 -0.06 22.62 -0.47
CA SER A 31 0.00 23.51 -1.63
C SER A 31 1.00 23.05 -2.70
N GLU A 32 1.97 22.21 -2.33
CA GLU A 32 2.92 21.59 -3.26
C GLU A 32 2.40 20.28 -3.88
N LEU A 33 1.35 19.69 -3.30
CA LEU A 33 0.70 18.52 -3.88
C LEU A 33 -0.25 18.98 -4.98
N SER A 34 -0.15 18.40 -6.18
CA SER A 34 -1.23 18.56 -7.15
C SER A 34 -2.53 18.13 -6.49
N SER A 35 -3.63 18.82 -6.74
CA SER A 35 -4.93 18.52 -6.13
C SER A 35 -5.40 17.06 -6.31
N ASP A 36 -4.73 16.32 -7.18
CA ASP A 36 -5.04 14.96 -7.56
C ASP A 36 -4.04 13.92 -7.02
N PHE A 37 -2.95 14.36 -6.35
CA PHE A 37 -1.98 13.43 -5.76
C PHE A 37 -2.58 12.78 -4.51
N LEU A 38 -2.71 11.47 -4.55
CA LEU A 38 -3.28 10.67 -3.47
C LEU A 38 -2.46 9.40 -3.26
N VAL A 39 -2.13 9.11 -2.01
CA VAL A 39 -1.62 7.81 -1.56
C VAL A 39 -2.59 7.25 -0.55
N PHE A 40 -3.18 6.13 -0.87
CA PHE A 40 -4.13 5.42 -0.02
C PHE A 40 -3.61 4.01 0.27
N THR A 41 -3.71 3.58 1.52
CA THR A 41 -3.38 2.21 1.94
C THR A 41 -4.51 1.59 2.73
N ASN A 42 -4.67 0.28 2.60
CA ASN A 42 -5.61 -0.49 3.41
C ASN A 42 -5.05 -1.89 3.69
N TYR A 43 -5.56 -2.57 4.71
CA TYR A 43 -5.09 -3.89 5.08
C TYR A 43 -6.13 -4.71 5.84
N ASP A 44 -5.94 -6.00 5.87
CA ASP A 44 -6.68 -6.92 6.72
C ASP A 44 -6.21 -6.81 8.18
N LYS A 45 -7.05 -6.26 9.03
CA LYS A 45 -6.75 -6.06 10.46
C LYS A 45 -6.57 -7.36 11.24
N SER A 46 -6.98 -8.49 10.68
CA SER A 46 -6.79 -9.82 11.28
C SER A 46 -5.44 -10.44 10.92
N THR A 47 -4.68 -9.82 10.00
CA THR A 47 -3.40 -10.33 9.54
C THR A 47 -2.29 -10.03 10.54
N GLU A 48 -1.58 -11.06 10.97
CA GLU A 48 -0.37 -10.96 11.80
C GLU A 48 0.88 -10.96 10.91
N PHE A 49 1.31 -9.78 10.47
CA PHE A 49 2.46 -9.60 9.57
C PHE A 49 3.78 -10.11 10.17
N SER A 50 3.95 -10.06 11.49
CA SER A 50 5.14 -10.58 12.19
C SER A 50 5.44 -12.06 11.92
N ASN A 51 4.45 -12.82 11.49
CA ASN A 51 4.56 -14.23 11.14
C ASN A 51 4.92 -14.47 9.67
N MET A 52 5.11 -13.40 8.88
CA MET A 52 5.36 -13.44 7.43
C MET A 52 6.66 -12.72 7.12
N LYS A 53 7.80 -13.43 7.11
CA LYS A 53 9.12 -12.80 7.06
C LYS A 53 9.71 -12.64 5.66
N ASN A 54 9.09 -13.24 4.66
CA ASN A 54 9.59 -13.22 3.30
C ASN A 54 8.49 -13.01 2.27
N TYR A 55 8.88 -12.53 1.11
CA TYR A 55 7.97 -12.25 0.02
C TYR A 55 8.59 -12.59 -1.35
N TYR A 56 7.73 -12.90 -2.30
CA TYR A 56 8.07 -12.95 -3.71
C TYR A 56 7.44 -11.75 -4.41
N MET A 57 8.22 -11.13 -5.28
CA MET A 57 7.77 -10.04 -6.16
C MET A 57 8.31 -10.32 -7.57
N PRO A 58 7.47 -10.30 -8.61
CA PRO A 58 7.93 -10.43 -10.00
C PRO A 58 8.86 -9.29 -10.41
N ASP A 59 9.75 -9.56 -11.38
CA ASP A 59 10.65 -8.55 -11.96
C ASP A 59 9.94 -7.72 -13.05
N SER A 60 8.67 -7.42 -12.83
CA SER A 60 7.83 -6.68 -13.78
C SER A 60 6.68 -5.97 -13.10
N VAL A 61 6.20 -4.89 -13.72
CA VAL A 61 4.98 -4.17 -13.36
C VAL A 61 3.92 -4.51 -14.40
N LEU A 62 2.74 -4.96 -14.00
CA LEU A 62 1.62 -5.19 -14.89
C LEU A 62 1.07 -3.86 -15.38
N VAL A 63 0.80 -3.73 -16.69
CA VAL A 63 0.07 -2.59 -17.24
C VAL A 63 -1.39 -2.97 -17.45
N ILE A 64 -2.27 -2.36 -16.69
CA ILE A 64 -3.72 -2.52 -16.83
C ILE A 64 -4.22 -1.48 -17.82
N GLY A 65 -4.52 -1.92 -19.04
CA GLY A 65 -5.00 -1.09 -20.15
C GLY A 65 -6.33 -1.55 -20.71
N ASN A 66 -6.67 -1.10 -21.92
CA ASN A 66 -7.88 -1.47 -22.64
C ASN A 66 -7.69 -2.70 -23.56
N GLU A 67 -6.57 -3.37 -23.50
CA GLU A 67 -6.21 -4.43 -24.42
C GLU A 67 -6.46 -5.81 -23.83
N ASP A 68 -6.85 -6.75 -24.70
CA ASP A 68 -7.06 -8.16 -24.33
C ASP A 68 -5.75 -8.91 -24.00
N LYS A 69 -4.61 -8.20 -24.03
CA LYS A 69 -3.28 -8.74 -23.71
C LYS A 69 -2.69 -8.05 -22.51
N ALA A 70 -2.15 -8.87 -21.62
CA ALA A 70 -1.34 -8.36 -20.54
C ALA A 70 -0.05 -7.74 -21.07
N GLU A 71 0.20 -6.48 -20.75
CA GLU A 71 1.44 -5.77 -21.00
C GLU A 71 2.23 -5.65 -19.70
N TYR A 72 3.55 -5.57 -19.84
CA TYR A 72 4.45 -5.50 -18.69
C TYR A 72 5.55 -4.48 -18.92
N TRP A 73 5.82 -3.68 -17.90
CA TRP A 73 7.09 -3.00 -17.80
C TRP A 73 8.13 -3.95 -17.23
N THR A 74 9.29 -3.99 -17.85
CA THR A 74 10.44 -4.81 -17.44
C THR A 74 11.72 -4.02 -17.54
N GLY A 75 12.84 -4.52 -16.99
CA GLY A 75 14.14 -3.86 -17.04
C GLY A 75 14.09 -2.43 -16.52
N ASP A 76 14.76 -1.51 -17.21
CA ASP A 76 14.92 -0.10 -16.78
C ASP A 76 13.58 0.62 -16.56
N GLN A 77 12.51 0.20 -17.23
CA GLN A 77 11.19 0.81 -17.06
C GLN A 77 10.52 0.40 -15.75
N ALA A 78 10.74 -0.82 -15.29
CA ALA A 78 10.18 -1.34 -14.05
C ALA A 78 11.09 -1.08 -12.84
N ALA A 79 12.40 -1.06 -13.05
CA ALA A 79 13.41 -1.03 -12.00
C ALA A 79 13.15 0.00 -10.90
N PRO A 80 12.87 1.28 -11.18
CA PRO A 80 12.68 2.27 -10.12
C PRO A 80 11.55 1.93 -9.14
N TYR A 81 10.48 1.32 -9.62
CA TYR A 81 9.33 0.95 -8.79
C TYR A 81 9.64 -0.31 -7.97
N LEU A 82 10.26 -1.30 -8.62
CA LEU A 82 10.65 -2.56 -7.97
C LEU A 82 11.68 -2.31 -6.87
N GLU A 83 12.69 -1.49 -7.14
CA GLU A 83 13.73 -1.09 -6.18
C GLU A 83 13.12 -0.36 -4.97
N ALA A 84 12.23 0.61 -5.20
CA ALA A 84 11.56 1.32 -4.12
C ALA A 84 10.76 0.38 -3.20
N TYR A 85 10.03 -0.59 -3.77
CA TYR A 85 9.34 -1.60 -2.96
C TYR A 85 10.32 -2.51 -2.23
N GLU A 86 11.40 -2.95 -2.88
CA GLU A 86 12.41 -3.82 -2.26
C GLU A 86 13.10 -3.13 -1.09
N GLU A 87 13.52 -1.88 -1.22
CA GLU A 87 14.13 -1.08 -0.17
C GLU A 87 13.19 -0.91 1.04
N ASN A 88 11.93 -0.55 0.79
CA ASN A 88 10.94 -0.41 1.85
C ASN A 88 10.65 -1.74 2.55
N MET A 89 10.43 -2.82 1.81
CA MET A 89 10.20 -4.15 2.37
C MET A 89 11.41 -4.61 3.21
N GLN A 90 12.62 -4.40 2.70
CA GLN A 90 13.84 -4.74 3.44
C GLN A 90 13.97 -3.91 4.73
N SER A 91 13.71 -2.62 4.68
CA SER A 91 13.75 -1.73 5.86
C SER A 91 12.73 -2.14 6.93
N PHE A 92 11.60 -2.74 6.51
CA PHE A 92 10.55 -3.26 7.37
C PHE A 92 10.80 -4.68 7.88
N GLY A 93 11.93 -5.30 7.47
CA GLY A 93 12.42 -6.59 7.96
C GLY A 93 12.05 -7.80 7.10
N TYR A 94 11.50 -7.59 5.91
CA TYR A 94 11.17 -8.67 4.98
C TYR A 94 12.37 -9.04 4.11
N THR A 95 12.43 -10.31 3.71
CA THR A 95 13.44 -10.84 2.78
C THR A 95 12.76 -11.26 1.48
N ARG A 96 13.24 -10.74 0.34
CA ARG A 96 12.81 -11.21 -0.97
C ARG A 96 13.33 -12.60 -1.26
N VAL A 97 12.47 -13.48 -1.76
CA VAL A 97 12.82 -14.85 -2.17
C VAL A 97 12.69 -15.04 -3.67
N ALA A 98 13.41 -16.04 -4.21
CA ALA A 98 13.49 -16.25 -5.65
C ALA A 98 12.25 -16.92 -6.24
N THR A 99 11.49 -17.65 -5.43
CA THR A 99 10.32 -18.39 -5.92
C THR A 99 9.08 -18.17 -5.06
N LYS A 100 7.91 -18.24 -5.70
CA LYS A 100 6.60 -18.15 -5.02
C LYS A 100 6.38 -19.26 -3.98
N ALA A 101 6.98 -20.42 -4.21
CA ALA A 101 6.83 -21.56 -3.32
C ALA A 101 7.52 -21.37 -1.95
N GLU A 102 8.52 -20.49 -1.90
CA GLU A 102 9.26 -20.17 -0.68
C GLU A 102 8.67 -18.98 0.07
N ALA A 103 7.77 -18.22 -0.58
CA ALA A 103 7.25 -16.97 -0.09
C ALA A 103 6.05 -17.16 0.85
N ALA A 104 6.05 -16.42 1.95
CA ALA A 104 4.86 -16.24 2.79
C ALA A 104 3.90 -15.19 2.18
N LEU A 105 4.45 -14.18 1.51
CA LEU A 105 3.73 -13.09 0.87
C LEU A 105 4.02 -13.04 -0.63
N GLY A 106 3.03 -12.66 -1.43
CA GLY A 106 3.20 -12.25 -2.81
C GLY A 106 2.97 -10.75 -2.93
N LEU A 107 3.85 -10.02 -3.59
CA LEU A 107 3.72 -8.59 -3.85
C LEU A 107 3.56 -8.35 -5.34
N GLN A 108 2.47 -7.71 -5.73
CA GLN A 108 2.10 -7.43 -7.12
C GLN A 108 1.96 -5.93 -7.33
N ILE A 109 2.64 -5.40 -8.33
CA ILE A 109 2.59 -4.00 -8.73
C ILE A 109 1.90 -3.89 -10.08
N SER A 110 0.93 -2.99 -10.18
CA SER A 110 0.18 -2.73 -11.40
C SER A 110 0.14 -1.23 -11.71
N TYR A 111 0.36 -0.87 -12.97
CA TYR A 111 0.16 0.48 -13.49
C TYR A 111 -1.16 0.55 -14.25
N VAL A 112 -2.00 1.52 -13.93
CA VAL A 112 -3.30 1.71 -14.58
C VAL A 112 -3.14 2.69 -15.73
N GLN A 113 -3.23 2.21 -16.96
CA GLN A 113 -3.09 3.00 -18.19
C GLN A 113 -4.42 3.58 -18.68
N SER A 114 -5.54 2.97 -18.32
CA SER A 114 -6.87 3.44 -18.68
C SER A 114 -7.75 3.65 -17.45
N THR A 115 -8.72 4.58 -17.56
CA THR A 115 -9.67 4.82 -16.46
C THR A 115 -10.57 3.61 -16.27
N GLN A 116 -10.50 3.03 -15.08
CA GLN A 116 -11.37 1.94 -14.65
C GLN A 116 -12.14 2.39 -13.42
N TYR A 117 -13.45 2.27 -13.44
CA TYR A 117 -14.28 2.59 -12.29
C TYR A 117 -14.53 1.33 -11.45
N PHE A 118 -14.17 1.42 -10.18
CA PHE A 118 -14.47 0.40 -9.19
C PHE A 118 -15.35 0.96 -8.09
N VAL A 119 -16.54 0.48 -8.05
CA VAL A 119 -17.43 0.63 -6.89
C VAL A 119 -17.93 -0.77 -6.59
N GLY A 120 -17.35 -1.42 -5.58
CA GLY A 120 -17.87 -2.71 -5.22
C GLY A 120 -16.98 -3.55 -4.32
N TYR A 121 -17.63 -4.41 -3.64
CA TYR A 121 -17.09 -5.41 -2.74
C TYR A 121 -16.38 -6.51 -3.53
N SER A 122 -15.13 -6.79 -3.21
CA SER A 122 -14.49 -8.09 -3.25
C SER A 122 -13.98 -8.70 -4.55
N TYR A 123 -14.15 -8.16 -5.75
CA TYR A 123 -13.60 -8.82 -6.95
C TYR A 123 -13.32 -7.85 -8.11
N PRO A 124 -12.06 -7.46 -8.38
CA PRO A 124 -11.72 -6.71 -9.59
C PRO A 124 -11.85 -7.61 -10.82
N TYR A 125 -12.76 -7.27 -11.74
CA TYR A 125 -13.06 -8.07 -12.93
C TYR A 125 -11.88 -8.19 -13.92
N TRP A 126 -10.91 -7.28 -13.90
CA TRP A 126 -9.75 -7.34 -14.81
C TRP A 126 -8.82 -8.52 -14.55
N TRP A 127 -8.88 -9.12 -13.38
CA TRP A 127 -8.10 -10.32 -13.10
C TRP A 127 -8.58 -11.53 -13.86
N ASP A 128 -9.87 -11.56 -14.19
CA ASP A 128 -10.43 -12.55 -15.11
C ASP A 128 -10.14 -12.18 -16.57
N SER A 129 -9.91 -10.88 -16.85
CA SER A 129 -9.67 -10.37 -18.20
C SER A 129 -8.24 -10.62 -18.70
N TYR A 130 -7.30 -10.90 -17.79
CA TYR A 130 -5.91 -11.23 -18.12
C TYR A 130 -5.57 -12.67 -17.69
N PRO A 131 -6.09 -13.72 -18.39
CA PRO A 131 -5.89 -15.10 -18.00
C PRO A 131 -4.41 -15.47 -18.01
N GLY A 132 -3.97 -16.06 -16.92
CA GLY A 132 -2.59 -16.50 -16.72
C GLY A 132 -1.65 -15.50 -16.11
N TYR A 133 -2.10 -14.26 -15.89
CA TYR A 133 -1.28 -13.24 -15.25
C TYR A 133 -1.97 -12.67 -14.00
N TRP A 134 -1.26 -12.67 -12.91
CA TRP A 134 -1.66 -12.16 -11.60
C TRP A 134 -2.95 -12.75 -11.00
N GLY A 135 -3.62 -13.62 -11.72
CA GLY A 135 -4.78 -14.31 -11.18
C GLY A 135 -4.40 -15.39 -10.14
N PRO A 136 -5.39 -16.01 -9.50
CA PRO A 136 -5.16 -17.08 -8.55
C PRO A 136 -4.25 -18.20 -9.10
N GLY A 137 -4.33 -18.51 -10.39
CA GLY A 137 -3.49 -19.49 -11.07
C GLY A 137 -2.01 -19.11 -11.17
N TYR A 138 -1.69 -17.82 -11.25
CA TYR A 138 -0.30 -17.35 -11.24
C TYR A 138 0.37 -17.60 -9.89
N TRP A 139 -0.35 -17.34 -8.80
CA TRP A 139 0.16 -17.48 -7.44
C TRP A 139 0.16 -18.92 -6.92
N GLY A 140 -0.45 -19.85 -7.65
CA GLY A 140 -0.55 -21.26 -7.30
C GLY A 140 -1.95 -21.81 -7.57
N ASN A 141 -2.27 -22.96 -6.99
CA ASN A 141 -3.59 -23.59 -7.14
C ASN A 141 -4.63 -22.94 -6.20
N TRP A 142 -4.83 -21.64 -6.33
CA TRP A 142 -5.83 -20.90 -5.59
C TRP A 142 -7.16 -20.91 -6.34
N GLY A 143 -8.29 -20.99 -5.59
CA GLY A 143 -9.62 -21.02 -6.20
C GLY A 143 -10.07 -19.64 -6.67
N TYR A 144 -9.85 -18.62 -5.88
CA TYR A 144 -10.18 -17.24 -6.18
C TYR A 144 -9.41 -16.28 -5.29
N TRP A 145 -9.44 -15.02 -5.68
CA TRP A 145 -8.83 -13.89 -4.99
C TRP A 145 -9.86 -13.18 -4.11
N TYR A 146 -9.44 -12.66 -2.98
CA TYR A 146 -10.36 -12.10 -2.01
C TYR A 146 -9.77 -10.92 -1.24
N TYR A 147 -10.54 -9.83 -1.17
CA TYR A 147 -10.27 -8.73 -0.26
C TYR A 147 -11.15 -8.89 0.98
N PRO A 148 -10.58 -9.02 2.18
CA PRO A 148 -11.34 -9.14 3.43
C PRO A 148 -11.88 -7.79 3.95
N TYR A 149 -11.67 -6.71 3.17
CA TYR A 149 -12.10 -5.36 3.49
C TYR A 149 -12.68 -4.65 2.26
N ASN A 150 -13.43 -3.55 2.51
CA ASN A 150 -14.04 -2.79 1.43
C ASN A 150 -13.00 -1.98 0.67
N ILE A 151 -13.07 -2.03 -0.66
CA ILE A 151 -12.30 -1.19 -1.57
C ILE A 151 -13.25 -0.13 -2.13
N VAL A 152 -12.95 1.14 -1.90
CA VAL A 152 -13.77 2.26 -2.37
C VAL A 152 -12.85 3.29 -3.02
N TYR A 153 -12.39 3.00 -4.23
CA TYR A 153 -11.69 4.01 -5.05
C TYR A 153 -11.92 3.75 -6.54
N SER A 154 -11.83 4.82 -7.32
CA SER A 154 -11.79 4.75 -8.77
C SER A 154 -10.34 4.78 -9.24
N TYR A 155 -10.00 3.92 -10.18
CA TYR A 155 -8.67 3.94 -10.78
C TYR A 155 -8.66 4.95 -11.92
N HIS A 156 -7.74 5.90 -11.85
CA HIS A 156 -7.50 6.88 -12.89
C HIS A 156 -6.26 6.51 -13.69
N VAL A 157 -6.21 6.99 -14.92
CA VAL A 157 -5.01 6.89 -15.75
C VAL A 157 -3.80 7.43 -14.99
N GLY A 158 -2.69 6.68 -15.03
CA GLY A 158 -1.48 7.08 -14.33
C GLY A 158 -1.44 6.72 -12.85
N SER A 159 -2.26 5.78 -12.41
CA SER A 159 -2.23 5.28 -11.03
C SER A 159 -1.34 4.05 -10.90
N LEU A 160 -0.72 3.88 -9.73
CA LEU A 160 -0.13 2.62 -9.31
C LEU A 160 -1.04 1.94 -8.29
N LEU A 161 -1.23 0.65 -8.47
CA LEU A 161 -1.89 -0.25 -7.53
C LEU A 161 -0.90 -1.32 -7.10
N THR A 162 -0.74 -1.52 -5.81
CA THR A 162 0.04 -2.63 -5.30
C THR A 162 -0.78 -3.44 -4.33
N GLU A 163 -0.67 -4.74 -4.46
CA GLU A 163 -1.41 -5.71 -3.66
C GLU A 163 -0.44 -6.72 -3.07
N MET A 164 -0.62 -6.97 -1.79
CA MET A 164 0.14 -7.99 -1.06
C MET A 164 -0.81 -9.11 -0.66
N VAL A 165 -0.47 -10.34 -1.02
CA VAL A 165 -1.30 -11.53 -0.79
C VAL A 165 -0.62 -12.50 0.16
N ASP A 166 -1.42 -13.20 0.97
CA ASP A 166 -0.94 -14.30 1.81
C ASP A 166 -0.86 -15.59 0.99
N LEU A 167 0.36 -16.09 0.79
CA LEU A 167 0.64 -17.33 0.04
C LEU A 167 0.65 -18.56 0.94
N ARG A 168 0.51 -18.42 2.25
CA ARG A 168 0.45 -19.54 3.19
C ARG A 168 -0.90 -20.24 3.05
N VAL A 169 -0.88 -21.49 2.67
CA VAL A 169 -2.11 -22.28 2.45
C VAL A 169 -2.72 -22.73 3.78
N PRO A 170 -3.94 -22.30 4.13
CA PRO A 170 -4.66 -22.88 5.25
C PRO A 170 -4.94 -24.37 4.95
N GLN A 171 -4.58 -25.25 5.87
CA GLN A 171 -4.85 -26.67 5.73
C GLN A 171 -6.38 -26.92 5.75
N GLY A 172 -6.92 -27.56 4.72
CA GLY A 172 -8.30 -28.09 4.71
C GLY A 172 -9.42 -27.10 4.41
N GLN A 173 -9.12 -25.87 3.95
CA GLN A 173 -10.14 -24.88 3.55
C GLN A 173 -10.12 -24.61 2.05
N GLU A 174 -11.20 -23.98 1.53
CA GLU A 174 -11.19 -23.41 0.19
C GLU A 174 -9.98 -22.45 0.05
N LYS A 175 -9.18 -22.72 -0.97
CA LYS A 175 -7.95 -21.97 -1.22
C LYS A 175 -8.29 -20.58 -1.76
N LYS A 176 -8.53 -19.63 -0.86
CA LYS A 176 -8.74 -18.21 -1.17
C LYS A 176 -7.40 -17.50 -1.09
N LEU A 177 -6.99 -16.85 -2.18
CA LEU A 177 -5.84 -15.97 -2.15
C LEU A 177 -6.26 -14.64 -1.53
N THR A 178 -5.86 -14.40 -0.31
CA THR A 178 -6.29 -13.23 0.45
C THR A 178 -5.35 -12.05 0.22
N VAL A 179 -5.89 -10.90 -0.17
CA VAL A 179 -5.15 -9.63 -0.17
C VAL A 179 -5.07 -9.13 1.27
N VAL A 180 -3.89 -9.15 1.82
CA VAL A 180 -3.66 -8.73 3.22
C VAL A 180 -3.30 -7.25 3.35
N TRP A 181 -2.80 -6.64 2.29
CA TRP A 181 -2.51 -5.21 2.20
C TRP A 181 -2.60 -4.74 0.76
N ASN A 182 -2.99 -3.50 0.58
CA ASN A 182 -2.87 -2.84 -0.70
C ASN A 182 -2.55 -1.35 -0.56
N SER A 183 -1.91 -0.80 -1.59
CA SER A 183 -1.73 0.64 -1.77
C SER A 183 -2.24 1.07 -3.14
N PHE A 184 -2.83 2.24 -3.18
CA PHE A 184 -3.28 2.90 -4.39
C PHE A 184 -2.72 4.33 -4.42
N MET A 185 -2.15 4.71 -5.54
CA MET A 185 -1.49 5.99 -5.74
C MET A 185 -1.99 6.61 -7.04
N SER A 186 -2.45 7.86 -6.99
CA SER A 186 -2.93 8.60 -8.16
C SER A 186 -2.27 9.98 -8.26
N GLY A 187 -2.51 10.67 -9.38
CA GLY A 187 -1.90 11.97 -9.63
C GLY A 187 -0.41 11.88 -9.99
N LEU A 188 0.03 10.75 -10.53
CA LEU A 188 1.45 10.49 -10.82
C LEU A 188 1.88 10.94 -12.22
N LEU A 189 0.97 11.49 -13.03
CA LEU A 189 1.30 11.91 -14.40
C LEU A 189 1.92 13.30 -14.43
N THR A 190 2.84 13.50 -15.37
CA THR A 190 3.28 14.83 -15.82
C THR A 190 2.25 15.47 -16.76
N GLY A 191 2.44 16.75 -17.09
CA GLY A 191 1.61 17.44 -18.09
C GLY A 191 1.62 16.81 -19.51
N SER A 192 2.54 15.88 -19.78
CA SER A 192 2.61 15.10 -21.04
C SER A 192 1.93 13.72 -20.94
N ASN A 193 1.16 13.47 -19.90
CA ASN A 193 0.54 12.16 -19.60
C ASN A 193 1.56 11.00 -19.44
N THR A 194 2.79 11.32 -19.07
CA THR A 194 3.84 10.34 -18.76
C THR A 194 3.95 10.22 -17.24
N ILE A 195 4.14 9.01 -16.74
CA ILE A 195 4.33 8.82 -15.31
C ILE A 195 5.59 9.54 -14.83
N ASN A 196 5.45 10.28 -13.74
CA ASN A 196 6.58 10.90 -13.05
C ASN A 196 7.19 9.86 -12.10
N THR A 197 8.30 9.27 -12.51
CA THR A 197 8.96 8.21 -11.75
C THR A 197 9.38 8.66 -10.35
N ALA A 198 9.92 9.87 -10.20
CA ALA A 198 10.34 10.38 -8.90
C ALA A 198 9.13 10.55 -7.96
N LEU A 199 8.02 11.09 -8.47
CA LEU A 199 6.79 11.22 -7.70
C LEU A 199 6.19 9.85 -7.34
N ALA A 200 6.27 8.88 -8.25
CA ALA A 200 5.79 7.52 -8.00
C ALA A 200 6.62 6.81 -6.92
N VAL A 201 7.95 6.95 -6.95
CA VAL A 201 8.84 6.43 -5.89
C VAL A 201 8.50 7.08 -4.54
N GLN A 202 8.34 8.41 -4.50
CA GLN A 202 7.92 9.11 -3.29
C GLN A 202 6.56 8.62 -2.77
N ALA A 203 5.62 8.32 -3.68
CA ALA A 203 4.31 7.79 -3.31
C ALA A 203 4.42 6.36 -2.74
N ILE A 204 5.33 5.54 -3.27
CA ILE A 204 5.65 4.20 -2.73
C ILE A 204 6.17 4.34 -1.30
N ASP A 205 7.19 5.19 -1.06
CA ASP A 205 7.72 5.44 0.28
C ASP A 205 6.63 5.91 1.25
N GLN A 206 5.78 6.84 0.80
CA GLN A 206 4.66 7.33 1.60
C GLN A 206 3.67 6.23 1.96
N SER A 207 3.47 5.23 1.10
CA SER A 207 2.57 4.11 1.40
C SER A 207 3.07 3.25 2.57
N PHE A 208 4.38 3.09 2.71
CA PHE A 208 4.98 2.40 3.86
C PHE A 208 4.95 3.26 5.12
N VAL A 209 5.17 4.57 5.02
CA VAL A 209 5.01 5.50 6.15
C VAL A 209 3.57 5.43 6.72
N GLN A 210 2.57 5.32 5.86
CA GLN A 210 1.16 5.15 6.25
C GLN A 210 0.83 3.74 6.79
N SER A 211 1.74 2.78 6.62
CA SER A 211 1.53 1.36 6.96
C SER A 211 2.51 0.84 8.03
N PRO A 212 2.64 1.51 9.20
CA PRO A 212 3.61 1.11 10.24
C PRO A 212 3.38 -0.31 10.78
N TYR A 213 2.17 -0.84 10.66
CA TYR A 213 1.81 -2.20 11.03
C TYR A 213 2.48 -3.28 10.17
N LEU A 214 3.02 -2.92 9.00
CA LEU A 214 3.86 -3.81 8.18
C LEU A 214 5.28 -3.98 8.76
N ASN A 215 5.74 -3.07 9.63
CA ASN A 215 7.12 -3.10 10.14
C ASN A 215 7.30 -4.23 11.17
N ILE A 216 7.77 -5.39 10.69
CA ILE A 216 7.98 -6.57 11.55
C ILE A 216 9.20 -6.46 12.46
N THR A 217 10.13 -5.54 12.21
CA THR A 217 11.27 -5.29 13.10
C THR A 217 10.85 -4.51 14.34
N ALA A 218 9.87 -3.62 14.21
CA ALA A 218 9.32 -2.86 15.33
C ALA A 218 8.34 -3.70 16.19
N LEU A 219 7.71 -4.72 15.60
CA LEU A 219 6.79 -5.61 16.30
C LEU A 219 7.49 -6.72 17.12
N ALA A 220 8.80 -6.89 16.91
CA ALA A 220 9.61 -7.92 17.58
C ALA A 220 10.24 -7.44 18.90
N GLN A 221 10.02 -6.19 19.31
CA GLN A 221 10.45 -5.58 20.56
C GLN A 221 9.31 -5.55 21.58
#